data_fa1d85a4910f03627e5ba628965d407f
#
_entry.id   fa1d85a4910f03627e5ba628965d407f
#
_cell.length_a   1.000
_cell.length_b   1.000
_cell.length_c   1.000
_cell.angle_alpha   90.00
_cell.angle_beta   90.00
_cell.angle_gamma   90.00
#
_symmetry.space_group_name_H-M   'P 1'
#
loop_
_entity.id
_entity.type
_entity.pdbx_description
1 polymer ?
#
loop_
_entity_poly.entity_id
_entity_poly.type
_entity_poly.pdbx_seq_one_letter_code
_entity_poly.pdbx_strand_id
1 'polypeptide(L)'
;ARYESGAAMARHDADLEIDYAAGIPDSGVGHAIGYANQKVVPYKRPFVKYTPTWPRSFMPQNQKMRDLVAKMKLLPNEKLTYGKRVVFMDDSIVRGTQLKDNIVKLHDTGIKAIHMRLACPPLIFPCRFLNFSTSRSTYDLYARRIIRDMEGVDNLTDETCMKYVNPDGEKHKEMVEIMRKHLPLTSLKFHRLDDL
;
A
#
# COMPACT_ATOMS: atom_id res chain seq x y z
N ALA A 1 -11.83 -9.69 -11.85
CA ALA A 1 -11.81 -8.46 -11.05
C ALA A 1 -10.39 -7.95 -10.80
N ARG A 2 -9.54 -8.58 -9.94
CA ARG A 2 -8.20 -8.05 -9.58
C ARG A 2 -7.27 -7.80 -10.77
N TYR A 3 -7.25 -8.71 -11.73
CA TYR A 3 -6.48 -8.56 -12.97
C TYR A 3 -6.92 -7.31 -13.74
N GLU A 4 -8.23 -7.15 -13.98
CA GLU A 4 -8.78 -6.01 -14.73
C GLU A 4 -8.54 -4.68 -14.01
N SER A 5 -8.68 -4.65 -12.69
CA SER A 5 -8.32 -3.48 -11.87
C SER A 5 -6.84 -3.09 -12.06
N GLY A 6 -5.93 -4.06 -12.04
CA GLY A 6 -4.51 -3.81 -12.31
C GLY A 6 -4.26 -3.27 -13.73
N ALA A 7 -4.91 -3.84 -14.73
CA ALA A 7 -4.83 -3.36 -16.12
C ALA A 7 -5.37 -1.93 -16.28
N ALA A 8 -6.48 -1.60 -15.59
CA ALA A 8 -7.02 -0.24 -15.59
C ALA A 8 -6.02 0.77 -15.01
N MET A 9 -5.42 0.47 -13.87
CA MET A 9 -4.39 1.34 -13.28
C MET A 9 -3.17 1.54 -14.18
N ALA A 10 -2.77 0.52 -14.96
CA ALA A 10 -1.67 0.64 -15.91
C ALA A 10 -1.96 1.62 -17.05
N ARG A 11 -3.23 1.72 -17.50
CA ARG A 11 -3.62 2.69 -18.52
C ARG A 11 -3.42 4.14 -18.06
N HIS A 12 -3.61 4.41 -16.76
CA HIS A 12 -3.36 5.73 -16.17
C HIS A 12 -1.87 6.02 -15.88
N ASP A 13 -0.99 5.07 -16.15
CA ASP A 13 0.45 5.16 -15.95
C ASP A 13 1.25 5.01 -17.25
N ALA A 14 0.68 5.43 -18.39
CA ALA A 14 1.29 5.26 -19.71
C ALA A 14 2.76 5.74 -19.74
N ASP A 15 3.04 6.91 -19.16
CA ASP A 15 4.35 7.56 -19.18
C ASP A 15 5.28 7.12 -18.04
N LEU A 16 4.82 6.24 -17.14
CA LEU A 16 5.63 5.80 -16.00
C LEU A 16 6.71 4.82 -16.45
N GLU A 17 7.97 5.19 -16.30
CA GLU A 17 9.10 4.32 -16.59
C GLU A 17 9.44 3.42 -15.39
N ILE A 18 9.32 2.10 -15.59
CA ILE A 18 9.62 1.07 -14.59
C ILE A 18 10.34 -0.12 -15.22
N ASP A 19 11.09 -0.85 -14.40
CA ASP A 19 11.78 -2.06 -14.85
C ASP A 19 10.88 -3.31 -14.75
N TYR A 20 9.94 -3.34 -13.81
CA TYR A 20 8.94 -4.40 -13.67
C TYR A 20 7.82 -4.02 -12.69
N ALA A 21 6.73 -4.79 -12.71
CA ALA A 21 5.64 -4.72 -11.76
C ALA A 21 5.72 -5.87 -10.73
N ALA A 22 5.30 -5.59 -9.50
CA ALA A 22 5.30 -6.54 -8.39
C ALA A 22 4.05 -6.36 -7.51
N GLY A 23 3.56 -7.45 -6.93
CA GLY A 23 2.47 -7.39 -5.95
C GLY A 23 2.99 -7.55 -4.52
N ILE A 24 2.42 -6.81 -3.58
CA ILE A 24 2.57 -7.15 -2.17
C ILE A 24 1.84 -8.48 -1.93
N PRO A 25 2.54 -9.51 -1.45
CA PRO A 25 1.92 -10.82 -1.24
C PRO A 25 0.88 -10.80 -0.09
N ASP A 26 -0.29 -11.46 -0.26
CA ASP A 26 -0.76 -12.14 -1.47
C ASP A 26 -1.78 -11.28 -2.22
N SER A 27 -2.33 -10.24 -1.60
CA SER A 27 -3.45 -9.41 -2.07
C SER A 27 -3.15 -8.68 -3.37
N GLY A 28 -1.94 -8.11 -3.49
CA GLY A 28 -1.51 -7.33 -4.65
C GLY A 28 -1.12 -8.14 -5.88
N VAL A 29 -0.96 -9.47 -5.78
CA VAL A 29 -0.42 -10.29 -6.87
C VAL A 29 -1.28 -10.25 -8.12
N GLY A 30 -2.59 -10.44 -7.99
CA GLY A 30 -3.51 -10.43 -9.14
C GLY A 30 -3.54 -9.08 -9.86
N HIS A 31 -3.49 -7.98 -9.09
CA HIS A 31 -3.41 -6.62 -9.64
C HIS A 31 -2.10 -6.40 -10.39
N ALA A 32 -0.97 -6.84 -9.81
CA ALA A 32 0.35 -6.67 -10.42
C ALA A 32 0.51 -7.45 -11.73
N ILE A 33 -0.09 -8.63 -11.85
CA ILE A 33 -0.09 -9.39 -13.10
C ILE A 33 -0.89 -8.65 -14.18
N GLY A 34 -2.09 -8.13 -13.85
CA GLY A 34 -2.89 -7.34 -14.79
C GLY A 34 -2.18 -6.06 -15.22
N TYR A 35 -1.55 -5.36 -14.28
CA TYR A 35 -0.75 -4.17 -14.55
C TYR A 35 0.43 -4.47 -15.47
N ALA A 36 1.22 -5.51 -15.15
CA ALA A 36 2.39 -5.90 -15.93
C ALA A 36 2.03 -6.25 -17.40
N ASN A 37 0.95 -7.01 -17.58
CA ASN A 37 0.50 -7.39 -18.92
C ASN A 37 0.02 -6.18 -19.73
N GLN A 38 -0.76 -5.29 -19.12
CA GLN A 38 -1.25 -4.08 -19.79
C GLN A 38 -0.13 -3.09 -20.12
N LYS A 39 0.85 -2.94 -19.22
CA LYS A 39 2.01 -2.05 -19.37
C LYS A 39 3.09 -2.65 -20.27
N VAL A 40 3.01 -3.97 -20.59
CA VAL A 40 4.01 -4.74 -21.34
C VAL A 40 5.38 -4.69 -20.65
N VAL A 41 5.39 -4.92 -19.33
CA VAL A 41 6.60 -5.02 -18.51
C VAL A 41 6.65 -6.37 -17.79
N PRO A 42 7.82 -6.86 -17.38
CA PRO A 42 7.89 -8.09 -16.60
C PRO A 42 7.12 -7.99 -15.28
N TYR A 43 6.49 -9.09 -14.88
CA TYR A 43 6.05 -9.31 -13.50
C TYR A 43 7.13 -10.07 -12.73
N LYS A 44 7.52 -9.59 -11.54
CA LYS A 44 8.46 -10.29 -10.65
C LYS A 44 7.95 -10.32 -9.23
N ARG A 45 8.49 -11.24 -8.42
CA ARG A 45 8.17 -11.39 -6.99
C ARG A 45 9.38 -11.03 -6.13
N PRO A 46 9.65 -9.74 -5.91
CA PRO A 46 10.80 -9.31 -5.11
C PRO A 46 10.62 -9.57 -3.60
N PHE A 47 9.40 -9.83 -3.14
CA PHE A 47 9.16 -10.25 -1.77
C PHE A 47 9.02 -11.76 -1.65
N VAL A 48 9.78 -12.32 -0.71
CA VAL A 48 9.59 -13.70 -0.22
C VAL A 48 8.70 -13.63 1.03
N LYS A 49 7.55 -14.30 0.99
CA LYS A 49 6.71 -14.47 2.16
C LYS A 49 7.22 -15.65 2.95
N TYR A 50 7.83 -15.37 4.08
CA TYR A 50 8.22 -16.42 5.01
C TYR A 50 7.03 -16.74 5.92
N THR A 51 6.41 -17.89 5.69
CA THR A 51 5.37 -18.43 6.55
C THR A 51 5.95 -19.64 7.27
N PRO A 52 6.49 -19.48 8.50
CA PRO A 52 6.92 -20.64 9.26
C PRO A 52 5.71 -21.55 9.48
N THR A 53 5.87 -22.84 9.20
CA THR A 53 4.85 -23.89 9.40
C THR A 53 4.62 -24.23 10.86
N TRP A 54 4.85 -23.27 11.75
CA TRP A 54 4.64 -23.48 13.16
C TRP A 54 3.14 -23.47 13.46
N PRO A 55 2.62 -24.49 14.16
CA PRO A 55 1.25 -24.49 14.64
C PRO A 55 0.99 -23.22 15.47
N ARG A 56 -0.24 -22.71 15.45
CA ARG A 56 -0.64 -21.51 16.22
C ARG A 56 -0.31 -21.62 17.72
N SER A 57 -0.19 -22.82 18.24
CA SER A 57 0.22 -23.13 19.62
C SER A 57 1.67 -22.76 19.95
N PHE A 58 2.53 -22.54 18.96
CA PHE A 58 3.93 -22.11 19.15
C PHE A 58 4.14 -20.62 18.90
N MET A 59 3.15 -19.78 19.10
CA MET A 59 3.36 -18.34 19.12
C MET A 59 4.35 -18.03 20.26
N PRO A 60 5.52 -17.42 19.96
CA PRO A 60 6.51 -17.13 20.98
C PRO A 60 5.90 -16.28 22.10
N GLN A 61 6.05 -16.69 23.35
CA GLN A 61 5.57 -15.91 24.50
C GLN A 61 6.34 -14.61 24.69
N ASN A 62 7.57 -14.56 24.19
CA ASN A 62 8.46 -13.39 24.29
C ASN A 62 8.09 -12.36 23.20
N GLN A 63 7.86 -11.10 23.58
CA GLN A 63 7.53 -10.00 22.68
C GLN A 63 8.62 -9.79 21.61
N LYS A 64 9.90 -9.85 21.96
CA LYS A 64 11.01 -9.70 21.01
C LYS A 64 10.97 -10.73 19.88
N MET A 65 10.62 -11.99 20.21
CA MET A 65 10.46 -13.04 19.21
C MET A 65 9.23 -12.83 18.33
N ARG A 66 8.12 -12.33 18.88
CA ARG A 66 6.93 -11.97 18.11
C ARG A 66 7.24 -10.86 17.11
N ASP A 67 7.99 -9.84 17.55
CA ASP A 67 8.41 -8.73 16.69
C ASP A 67 9.37 -9.21 15.58
N LEU A 68 10.28 -10.13 15.91
CA LEU A 68 11.17 -10.74 14.93
C LEU A 68 10.39 -11.54 13.88
N VAL A 69 9.47 -12.40 14.32
CA VAL A 69 8.60 -13.17 13.41
C VAL A 69 7.74 -12.26 12.55
N ALA A 70 7.22 -11.16 13.10
CA ALA A 70 6.48 -10.17 12.34
C ALA A 70 7.35 -9.49 11.27
N LYS A 71 8.60 -9.16 11.59
CA LYS A 71 9.57 -8.60 10.65
C LYS A 71 9.99 -9.56 9.55
N MET A 72 9.96 -10.88 9.81
CA MET A 72 10.31 -11.91 8.83
C MET A 72 9.19 -12.27 7.85
N LYS A 73 7.98 -11.77 8.05
CA LYS A 73 6.82 -12.11 7.19
C LYS A 73 7.04 -11.80 5.72
N LEU A 74 7.69 -10.69 5.43
CA LEU A 74 8.05 -10.28 4.08
C LEU A 74 9.52 -9.86 4.04
N LEU A 75 10.29 -10.60 3.25
CA LEU A 75 11.72 -10.34 3.05
C LEU A 75 11.94 -9.91 1.60
N PRO A 76 12.52 -8.72 1.34
CA PRO A 76 12.86 -8.31 -0.01
C PRO A 76 14.08 -9.09 -0.52
N ASN A 77 14.05 -9.43 -1.82
CA ASN A 77 15.18 -10.05 -2.51
C ASN A 77 16.02 -8.95 -3.18
N GLU A 78 17.18 -8.66 -2.59
CA GLU A 78 18.09 -7.62 -3.06
C GLU A 78 18.48 -7.79 -4.54
N LYS A 79 18.75 -9.01 -5.01
CA LYS A 79 19.08 -9.28 -6.42
C LYS A 79 18.00 -8.85 -7.41
N LEU A 80 16.75 -8.77 -6.95
CA LEU A 80 15.64 -8.32 -7.78
C LEU A 80 15.37 -6.82 -7.65
N THR A 81 15.76 -6.20 -6.53
CA THR A 81 15.40 -4.80 -6.19
C THR A 81 16.53 -3.81 -6.42
N TYR A 82 17.80 -4.20 -6.21
CA TYR A 82 18.94 -3.29 -6.34
C TYR A 82 18.97 -2.54 -7.67
N GLY A 83 18.99 -1.22 -7.61
CA GLY A 83 19.06 -0.32 -8.76
C GLY A 83 17.81 -0.30 -9.65
N LYS A 84 16.70 -0.94 -9.25
CA LYS A 84 15.49 -1.07 -10.06
C LYS A 84 14.43 -0.01 -9.72
N ARG A 85 13.65 0.36 -10.73
CA ARG A 85 12.42 1.16 -10.61
C ARG A 85 11.24 0.18 -10.63
N VAL A 86 10.52 0.06 -9.54
CA VAL A 86 9.48 -0.97 -9.40
C VAL A 86 8.14 -0.33 -9.06
N VAL A 87 7.08 -0.77 -9.75
CA VAL A 87 5.73 -0.50 -9.30
C VAL A 87 5.23 -1.67 -8.45
N PHE A 88 4.84 -1.36 -7.22
CA PHE A 88 4.20 -2.30 -6.30
C PHE A 88 2.70 -2.08 -6.29
N MET A 89 1.96 -3.18 -6.34
CA MET A 89 0.50 -3.20 -6.26
C MET A 89 0.06 -3.78 -4.93
N ASP A 90 -0.95 -3.19 -4.32
CA ASP A 90 -1.65 -3.77 -3.17
C ASP A 90 -3.16 -3.47 -3.27
N ASP A 91 -3.97 -4.11 -2.44
CA ASP A 91 -5.41 -3.88 -2.42
C ASP A 91 -5.77 -2.56 -1.73
N SER A 92 -5.18 -2.27 -0.57
CA SER A 92 -5.51 -1.09 0.24
C SER A 92 -4.42 -0.70 1.23
N ILE A 93 -4.50 0.54 1.74
CA ILE A 93 -3.76 0.97 2.93
C ILE A 93 -4.77 1.19 4.05
N VAL A 94 -4.73 0.32 5.07
CA VAL A 94 -5.57 0.46 6.26
C VAL A 94 -4.86 1.31 7.32
N ARG A 95 -3.79 0.79 7.91
CA ARG A 95 -3.04 1.45 9.00
C ARG A 95 -1.72 2.09 8.56
N GLY A 96 -1.18 1.66 7.44
CA GLY A 96 0.08 2.16 6.88
C GLY A 96 1.36 1.66 7.55
N THR A 97 1.31 1.14 8.77
CA THR A 97 2.49 0.75 9.55
C THR A 97 3.28 -0.38 8.88
N GLN A 98 2.62 -1.48 8.54
CA GLN A 98 3.28 -2.63 7.89
C GLN A 98 3.82 -2.26 6.51
N LEU A 99 3.09 -1.43 5.78
CA LEU A 99 3.55 -0.95 4.47
C LEU A 99 4.81 -0.11 4.62
N LYS A 100 4.85 0.82 5.58
CA LYS A 100 6.02 1.64 5.86
C LYS A 100 7.24 0.79 6.18
N ASP A 101 7.12 -0.22 7.05
CA ASP A 101 8.21 -1.11 7.40
C ASP A 101 8.75 -1.87 6.16
N ASN A 102 7.86 -2.31 5.27
CA ASN A 102 8.26 -2.99 4.04
C ASN A 102 8.96 -2.04 3.05
N ILE A 103 8.52 -0.78 2.97
CA ILE A 103 9.14 0.23 2.12
C ILE A 103 10.55 0.58 2.63
N VAL A 104 10.74 0.71 3.94
CA VAL A 104 12.08 0.92 4.54
C VAL A 104 13.01 -0.23 4.18
N LYS A 105 12.57 -1.48 4.33
CA LYS A 105 13.36 -2.65 3.92
C LYS A 105 13.72 -2.66 2.42
N LEU A 106 12.83 -2.16 1.56
CA LEU A 106 13.13 -2.00 0.13
C LEU A 106 14.20 -0.95 -0.11
N HIS A 107 14.18 0.18 0.60
CA HIS A 107 15.24 1.17 0.51
C HIS A 107 16.59 0.61 0.94
N ASP A 108 16.63 -0.23 1.99
CA ASP A 108 17.85 -0.91 2.47
C ASP A 108 18.47 -1.81 1.39
N THR A 109 17.68 -2.29 0.41
CA THR A 109 18.21 -3.07 -0.73
C THR A 109 18.83 -2.23 -1.85
N GLY A 110 18.85 -0.91 -1.74
CA GLY A 110 19.35 -0.02 -2.80
C GLY A 110 18.41 0.08 -4.02
N ILE A 111 17.11 -0.10 -3.84
CA ILE A 111 16.12 0.11 -4.91
C ILE A 111 16.15 1.57 -5.39
N LYS A 112 16.04 1.77 -6.71
CA LYS A 112 16.15 3.12 -7.31
C LYS A 112 14.85 3.93 -7.18
N ALA A 113 13.70 3.29 -7.37
CA ALA A 113 12.39 3.95 -7.23
C ALA A 113 11.31 2.95 -6.81
N ILE A 114 10.43 3.41 -5.91
CA ILE A 114 9.28 2.66 -5.41
C ILE A 114 8.02 3.43 -5.78
N HIS A 115 7.27 2.90 -6.74
CA HIS A 115 5.96 3.39 -7.11
C HIS A 115 4.90 2.49 -6.49
N MET A 116 3.90 3.04 -5.81
CA MET A 116 2.81 2.27 -5.19
C MET A 116 1.50 2.57 -5.89
N ARG A 117 0.74 1.52 -6.17
CA ARG A 117 -0.61 1.59 -6.73
C ARG A 117 -1.57 0.77 -5.88
N LEU A 118 -2.61 1.40 -5.40
CA LEU A 118 -3.62 0.82 -4.52
C LEU A 118 -4.90 0.57 -5.31
N ALA A 119 -5.43 -0.65 -5.22
CA ALA A 119 -6.59 -1.07 -6.00
C ALA A 119 -7.94 -0.55 -5.46
N CYS A 120 -7.93 0.30 -4.44
CA CYS A 120 -9.11 1.01 -3.94
C CYS A 120 -8.78 2.47 -3.61
N PRO A 121 -9.77 3.34 -3.49
CA PRO A 121 -9.60 4.69 -2.95
C PRO A 121 -9.05 4.69 -1.51
N PRO A 122 -8.52 5.84 -1.01
CA PRO A 122 -8.11 5.96 0.38
C PRO A 122 -9.25 5.63 1.35
N LEU A 123 -8.98 4.79 2.35
CA LEU A 123 -9.97 4.43 3.36
C LEU A 123 -10.09 5.56 4.39
N ILE A 124 -11.05 6.47 4.16
CA ILE A 124 -11.32 7.63 5.02
C ILE A 124 -12.40 7.30 6.06
N PHE A 125 -13.38 6.46 5.70
CA PHE A 125 -14.50 6.09 6.56
C PHE A 125 -14.43 4.62 6.98
N PRO A 126 -14.80 4.30 8.23
CA PRO A 126 -14.94 2.90 8.64
C PRO A 126 -16.11 2.24 7.89
N CYS A 127 -15.94 0.99 7.50
CA CYS A 127 -16.96 0.21 6.83
C CYS A 127 -17.48 -0.91 7.76
N ARG A 128 -18.79 -1.01 7.94
CA ARG A 128 -19.42 -2.04 8.78
C ARG A 128 -19.21 -3.47 8.25
N PHE A 129 -18.98 -3.60 6.95
CA PHE A 129 -18.75 -4.89 6.30
C PHE A 129 -17.27 -5.33 6.30
N LEU A 130 -16.36 -4.42 6.61
CA LEU A 130 -14.92 -4.68 6.65
C LEU A 130 -14.41 -4.65 8.09
N ASN A 131 -14.38 -5.79 8.75
CA ASN A 131 -14.03 -5.93 10.17
C ASN A 131 -12.68 -5.29 10.54
N PHE A 132 -11.72 -5.23 9.60
CA PHE A 132 -10.42 -4.60 9.83
C PHE A 132 -10.46 -3.06 9.80
N SER A 133 -11.53 -2.45 9.29
CA SER A 133 -11.73 -1.00 9.29
C SER A 133 -12.42 -0.48 10.55
N THR A 134 -13.05 -1.36 11.31
CA THR A 134 -13.70 -1.08 12.60
C THR A 134 -12.80 -1.51 13.74
N SER A 135 -11.70 -0.79 13.97
CA SER A 135 -10.85 -1.05 15.12
C SER A 135 -11.23 -0.15 16.32
N ARG A 136 -10.39 -0.11 17.34
CA ARG A 136 -10.66 0.62 18.60
C ARG A 136 -10.87 2.12 18.40
N SER A 137 -10.38 2.67 17.30
CA SER A 137 -10.52 4.09 16.94
C SER A 137 -10.65 4.26 15.44
N THR A 138 -11.45 5.23 15.00
CA THR A 138 -11.53 5.63 13.57
C THR A 138 -10.20 6.18 13.05
N TYR A 139 -9.31 6.63 13.94
CA TYR A 139 -7.96 7.09 13.61
C TYR A 139 -6.97 5.96 13.37
N ASP A 140 -7.37 4.70 13.48
CA ASP A 140 -6.59 3.57 12.97
C ASP A 140 -6.53 3.57 11.44
N LEU A 141 -7.48 4.22 10.76
CA LEU A 141 -7.44 4.46 9.32
C LEU A 141 -6.36 5.49 8.99
N TYR A 142 -5.41 5.08 8.15
CA TYR A 142 -4.23 5.90 7.82
C TYR A 142 -4.61 7.24 7.19
N ALA A 143 -5.51 7.24 6.21
CA ALA A 143 -5.98 8.48 5.57
C ALA A 143 -6.64 9.42 6.59
N ARG A 144 -7.45 8.90 7.51
CA ARG A 144 -8.12 9.72 8.53
C ARG A 144 -7.14 10.36 9.50
N ARG A 145 -6.03 9.68 9.86
CA ARG A 145 -4.95 10.30 10.66
C ARG A 145 -4.29 11.45 9.92
N ILE A 146 -3.97 11.25 8.64
CA ILE A 146 -3.36 12.30 7.82
C ILE A 146 -4.29 13.53 7.74
N ILE A 147 -5.59 13.33 7.51
CA ILE A 147 -6.56 14.43 7.47
C ILE A 147 -6.61 15.16 8.80
N ARG A 148 -6.63 14.44 9.93
CA ARG A 148 -6.61 15.04 11.26
C ARG A 148 -5.38 15.93 11.47
N ASP A 149 -4.22 15.42 11.09
CA ASP A 149 -2.96 16.13 11.24
C ASP A 149 -2.88 17.36 10.29
N MET A 150 -3.47 17.27 9.10
CA MET A 150 -3.58 18.40 8.15
C MET A 150 -4.52 19.51 8.65
N GLU A 151 -5.66 19.13 9.23
CA GLU A 151 -6.64 20.10 9.75
C GLU A 151 -6.25 20.64 11.14
N GLY A 152 -5.25 20.03 11.81
CA GLY A 152 -4.77 20.45 13.13
C GLY A 152 -5.82 20.31 14.25
N VAL A 153 -6.71 19.32 14.15
CA VAL A 153 -7.82 19.12 15.09
C VAL A 153 -7.73 17.78 15.79
N ASP A 154 -8.18 17.70 17.04
CA ASP A 154 -8.23 16.42 17.76
C ASP A 154 -9.38 15.52 17.30
N ASN A 155 -10.51 16.12 16.93
CA ASN A 155 -11.71 15.40 16.51
C ASN A 155 -12.15 15.84 15.12
N LEU A 156 -12.08 14.88 14.16
CA LEU A 156 -12.57 15.06 12.80
C LEU A 156 -14.07 14.79 12.72
N THR A 157 -14.78 15.70 12.08
CA THR A 157 -16.16 15.46 11.64
C THR A 157 -16.18 14.75 10.29
N ASP A 158 -17.26 14.01 10.01
CA ASP A 158 -17.42 13.37 8.70
C ASP A 158 -17.57 14.41 7.59
N GLU A 159 -18.15 15.58 7.87
CA GLU A 159 -18.24 16.71 6.95
C GLU A 159 -16.84 17.19 6.51
N THR A 160 -15.91 17.31 7.44
CA THR A 160 -14.52 17.64 7.12
C THR A 160 -13.87 16.56 6.28
N CYS A 161 -14.08 15.28 6.62
CA CYS A 161 -13.56 14.15 5.86
C CYS A 161 -14.09 14.11 4.41
N MET A 162 -15.34 14.51 4.18
CA MET A 162 -15.94 14.55 2.84
C MET A 162 -15.21 15.48 1.88
N LYS A 163 -14.51 16.51 2.38
CA LYS A 163 -13.70 17.42 1.55
C LYS A 163 -12.52 16.73 0.87
N TYR A 164 -12.14 15.55 1.36
CA TYR A 164 -11.00 14.75 0.89
C TYR A 164 -11.38 13.58 -0.01
N VAL A 165 -12.67 13.36 -0.25
CA VAL A 165 -13.16 12.20 -1.01
C VAL A 165 -12.95 12.37 -2.52
N ASN A 166 -13.10 13.61 -3.04
CA ASN A 166 -12.99 13.86 -4.48
C ASN A 166 -11.52 13.72 -4.94
N PRO A 167 -11.19 12.70 -5.79
CA PRO A 167 -9.82 12.45 -6.25
C PRO A 167 -9.22 13.59 -7.08
N ASP A 168 -10.04 14.45 -7.67
CA ASP A 168 -9.60 15.61 -8.46
C ASP A 168 -9.46 16.88 -7.60
N GLY A 169 -9.94 16.85 -6.36
CA GLY A 169 -9.86 17.96 -5.40
C GLY A 169 -8.45 18.20 -4.86
N GLU A 170 -8.11 19.47 -4.62
CA GLU A 170 -6.79 19.85 -4.10
C GLU A 170 -6.49 19.21 -2.73
N LYS A 171 -7.48 19.17 -1.82
CA LYS A 171 -7.30 18.55 -0.50
C LYS A 171 -6.99 17.05 -0.60
N HIS A 172 -7.61 16.34 -1.54
CA HIS A 172 -7.30 14.93 -1.80
C HIS A 172 -5.86 14.76 -2.29
N LYS A 173 -5.45 15.55 -3.27
CA LYS A 173 -4.10 15.51 -3.82
C LYS A 173 -3.05 15.82 -2.76
N GLU A 174 -3.29 16.82 -1.93
CA GLU A 174 -2.42 17.18 -0.81
C GLU A 174 -2.32 16.04 0.21
N MET A 175 -3.44 15.43 0.61
CA MET A 175 -3.47 14.25 1.48
C MET A 175 -2.62 13.10 0.92
N VAL A 176 -2.81 12.77 -0.36
CA VAL A 176 -2.06 11.68 -1.02
C VAL A 176 -0.57 12.01 -1.08
N GLU A 177 -0.21 13.26 -1.31
CA GLU A 177 1.21 13.69 -1.33
C GLU A 177 1.85 13.59 0.06
N ILE A 178 1.14 13.95 1.12
CA ILE A 178 1.60 13.76 2.51
C ILE A 178 1.75 12.26 2.80
N MET A 179 0.78 11.44 2.42
CA MET A 179 0.87 9.98 2.56
C MET A 179 2.10 9.42 1.84
N ARG A 180 2.36 9.88 0.60
CA ARG A 180 3.53 9.50 -0.19
C ARG A 180 4.84 9.81 0.52
N LYS A 181 4.96 11.01 1.09
CA LYS A 181 6.16 11.44 1.83
C LYS A 181 6.37 10.64 3.10
N HIS A 182 5.30 10.39 3.87
CA HIS A 182 5.37 9.58 5.09
C HIS A 182 5.73 8.12 4.84
N LEU A 183 5.40 7.60 3.68
CA LEU A 183 5.70 6.22 3.25
C LEU A 183 6.99 6.11 2.41
N PRO A 184 7.89 7.08 2.43
CA PRO A 184 8.99 7.40 1.53
C PRO A 184 8.90 6.74 0.15
N LEU A 185 7.79 7.01 -0.57
CA LEU A 185 7.55 6.49 -1.91
C LEU A 185 7.98 7.49 -3.00
N THR A 186 8.40 6.99 -4.16
CA THR A 186 8.63 7.83 -5.34
C THR A 186 7.31 8.35 -5.90
N SER A 187 6.28 7.51 -5.96
CA SER A 187 4.91 7.94 -6.28
C SER A 187 3.87 7.05 -5.62
N LEU A 188 2.71 7.62 -5.33
CA LEU A 188 1.55 6.94 -4.77
C LEU A 188 0.31 7.33 -5.56
N LYS A 189 -0.45 6.34 -6.05
CA LYS A 189 -1.77 6.55 -6.65
C LYS A 189 -2.76 5.52 -6.13
N PHE A 190 -3.99 5.96 -6.01
CA PHE A 190 -5.14 5.13 -5.66
C PHE A 190 -6.03 4.92 -6.89
N HIS A 191 -6.67 3.78 -6.96
CA HIS A 191 -7.65 3.49 -7.99
C HIS A 191 -8.87 4.39 -7.81
N ARG A 192 -9.39 4.89 -8.90
CA ARG A 192 -10.62 5.70 -8.88
C ARG A 192 -11.83 4.78 -8.75
N LEU A 193 -12.85 5.27 -8.07
CA LEU A 193 -14.09 4.50 -7.89
C LEU A 193 -14.80 4.28 -9.23
N ASP A 194 -14.69 5.26 -10.12
CA ASP A 194 -15.31 5.22 -11.47
C ASP A 194 -14.67 4.18 -12.41
N ASP A 195 -13.47 3.69 -12.07
CA ASP A 195 -12.73 2.68 -12.84
C ASP A 195 -12.90 1.26 -12.26
N LEU A 196 -13.66 1.10 -11.15
CA LEU A 196 -13.95 -0.18 -10.51
C LEU A 196 -15.25 -0.80 -11.01
#